data_36fb858ef867b988cbd517560ff82325
#
_entry.id   36fb858ef867b988cbd517560ff82325
#
_cell.length_a   1.000
_cell.length_b   1.000
_cell.length_c   1.000
_cell.angle_alpha   90.00
_cell.angle_beta   90.00
_cell.angle_gamma   90.00
#
_symmetry.space_group_name_H-M   'P 1'
#
loop_
_entity.id
_entity.type
_entity.pdbx_description
1 polymer ?
#
loop_
_entity_poly.entity_id
_entity_poly.type
_entity_poly.pdbx_seq_one_letter_code
_entity_poly.pdbx_strand_id
1 'polypeptide(L)'
;MESGFLVNKIREQCKQRGVSVSQMELDLGFSLGLISRWAKTSPSIDKIVEVANYLEISLDELTGRGKKKETDRLVRELCEATREGELLWLPYGKKEPFEYPIESLEELQQAEWRCFYSRYKEGFFIILQEVVEELETLRLYILANPYGIPIPRKADEEELLALWNLADSGLPPEAEMKRAQALIEQFIRERGVEEKKIL
;
A
#
# COMPACT_ATOMS: atom_id res chain seq x y z
N MET A 1 7.24 -15.32 -6.18
CA MET A 1 5.79 -15.43 -5.87
C MET A 1 5.70 -16.18 -4.56
N GLU A 2 5.16 -15.56 -3.50
CA GLU A 2 5.03 -16.24 -2.20
C GLU A 2 4.21 -17.52 -2.38
N SER A 3 4.80 -18.66 -2.04
CA SER A 3 4.28 -20.00 -2.34
C SER A 3 2.86 -20.31 -1.83
N GLY A 4 2.27 -19.49 -0.98
CA GLY A 4 0.93 -19.65 -0.42
C GLY A 4 -0.14 -18.69 -0.96
N PHE A 5 0.25 -17.55 -1.55
CA PHE A 5 -0.70 -16.50 -1.91
C PHE A 5 -1.76 -16.97 -2.90
N LEU A 6 -1.37 -17.61 -4.00
CA LEU A 6 -2.29 -18.10 -5.03
C LEU A 6 -3.30 -19.10 -4.46
N VAL A 7 -2.84 -20.04 -3.64
CA VAL A 7 -3.71 -21.06 -3.01
C VAL A 7 -4.70 -20.42 -2.05
N ASN A 8 -4.26 -19.46 -1.24
CA ASN A 8 -5.13 -18.75 -0.30
C ASN A 8 -6.16 -17.89 -1.05
N LYS A 9 -5.77 -17.22 -2.13
CA LYS A 9 -6.66 -16.44 -2.97
C LYS A 9 -7.73 -17.30 -3.62
N ILE A 10 -7.36 -18.48 -4.15
CA ILE A 10 -8.30 -19.46 -4.70
C ILE A 10 -9.31 -19.91 -3.63
N ARG A 11 -8.84 -20.26 -2.42
CA ARG A 11 -9.71 -20.67 -1.32
C ARG A 11 -10.71 -19.60 -0.93
N GLU A 12 -10.25 -18.36 -0.85
CA GLU A 12 -11.10 -17.21 -0.54
C GLU A 12 -12.19 -17.03 -1.61
N GLN A 13 -11.82 -17.08 -2.89
CA GLN A 13 -12.76 -16.93 -4.00
C GLN A 13 -13.78 -18.10 -4.07
N CYS A 14 -13.33 -19.32 -3.84
CA CYS A 14 -14.24 -20.47 -3.73
C CYS A 14 -15.25 -20.28 -2.58
N LYS A 15 -14.77 -19.84 -1.41
CA LYS A 15 -15.63 -19.58 -0.24
C LYS A 15 -16.68 -18.49 -0.53
N GLN A 16 -16.30 -17.41 -1.20
CA GLN A 16 -17.21 -16.31 -1.58
C GLN A 16 -18.33 -16.79 -2.52
N ARG A 17 -18.04 -17.80 -3.35
CA ARG A 17 -19.01 -18.39 -4.31
C ARG A 17 -19.76 -19.62 -3.76
N GLY A 18 -19.51 -20.03 -2.54
CA GLY A 18 -20.12 -21.21 -1.92
C GLY A 18 -19.68 -22.53 -2.53
N VAL A 19 -18.53 -22.58 -3.22
CA VAL A 19 -17.97 -23.77 -3.86
C VAL A 19 -16.75 -24.23 -3.07
N SER A 20 -16.57 -25.55 -2.89
CA SER A 20 -15.34 -26.07 -2.29
C SER A 20 -14.21 -26.15 -3.34
N VAL A 21 -12.95 -26.02 -2.89
CA VAL A 21 -11.79 -26.20 -3.78
C VAL A 21 -11.79 -27.58 -4.43
N SER A 22 -12.20 -28.63 -3.69
CA SER A 22 -12.29 -29.99 -4.23
C SER A 22 -13.36 -30.14 -5.31
N GLN A 23 -14.49 -29.44 -5.18
CA GLN A 23 -15.52 -29.41 -6.21
C GLN A 23 -14.98 -28.73 -7.48
N MET A 24 -14.33 -27.57 -7.34
CA MET A 24 -13.70 -26.89 -8.46
C MET A 24 -12.65 -27.77 -9.15
N GLU A 25 -11.82 -28.49 -8.38
CA GLU A 25 -10.83 -29.41 -8.96
C GLU A 25 -11.50 -30.50 -9.80
N LEU A 26 -12.62 -31.04 -9.34
CA LEU A 26 -13.40 -32.04 -10.08
C LEU A 26 -14.02 -31.46 -11.34
N ASP A 27 -14.64 -30.30 -11.24
CA ASP A 27 -15.31 -29.62 -12.36
C ASP A 27 -14.31 -29.25 -13.48
N LEU A 28 -13.06 -28.92 -13.12
CA LEU A 28 -11.97 -28.64 -14.04
C LEU A 28 -11.21 -29.90 -14.52
N GLY A 29 -11.62 -31.10 -14.09
CA GLY A 29 -10.93 -32.35 -14.41
C GLY A 29 -9.54 -32.46 -13.77
N PHE A 30 -9.28 -31.73 -12.69
CA PHE A 30 -8.02 -31.80 -11.95
C PHE A 30 -8.03 -32.96 -10.96
N SER A 31 -6.85 -33.45 -10.63
CA SER A 31 -6.71 -34.38 -9.51
C SER A 31 -6.95 -33.69 -8.18
N LEU A 32 -7.68 -34.33 -7.28
CA LEU A 32 -7.92 -33.77 -5.93
C LEU A 32 -6.63 -33.42 -5.20
N GLY A 33 -6.63 -32.24 -4.57
CA GLY A 33 -5.49 -31.70 -3.85
C GLY A 33 -4.43 -31.08 -4.75
N LEU A 34 -4.67 -30.94 -6.07
CA LEU A 34 -3.75 -30.28 -7.00
C LEU A 34 -3.48 -28.81 -6.57
N ILE A 35 -4.55 -28.07 -6.28
CA ILE A 35 -4.45 -26.67 -5.85
C ILE A 35 -3.61 -26.54 -4.57
N SER A 36 -3.82 -27.42 -3.61
CA SER A 36 -3.04 -27.40 -2.36
C SER A 36 -1.54 -27.65 -2.57
N ARG A 37 -1.18 -28.43 -3.59
CA ARG A 37 0.23 -28.67 -3.97
C ARG A 37 0.89 -27.43 -4.56
N TRP A 38 0.14 -26.49 -5.12
CA TRP A 38 0.68 -25.23 -5.64
C TRP A 38 1.30 -24.32 -4.56
N ALA A 39 1.05 -24.61 -3.28
CA ALA A 39 1.81 -23.99 -2.20
C ALA A 39 3.30 -24.35 -2.20
N LYS A 40 3.68 -25.46 -2.84
CA LYS A 40 5.07 -25.96 -2.89
C LYS A 40 5.62 -26.06 -4.32
N THR A 41 4.76 -26.07 -5.32
CA THR A 41 5.13 -26.21 -6.73
C THR A 41 4.43 -25.16 -7.58
N SER A 42 5.12 -24.58 -8.55
CA SER A 42 4.50 -23.60 -9.46
C SER A 42 3.55 -24.31 -10.43
N PRO A 43 2.28 -23.88 -10.55
CA PRO A 43 1.37 -24.39 -11.58
C PRO A 43 1.77 -23.92 -12.99
N SER A 44 1.31 -24.65 -14.00
CA SER A 44 1.39 -24.15 -15.38
C SER A 44 0.42 -22.98 -15.59
N ILE A 45 0.75 -22.10 -16.53
CA ILE A 45 -0.10 -20.96 -16.84
C ILE A 45 -1.50 -21.37 -17.28
N ASP A 46 -1.61 -22.44 -18.06
CA ASP A 46 -2.89 -22.95 -18.57
C ASP A 46 -3.84 -23.28 -17.41
N LYS A 47 -3.35 -23.99 -16.38
CA LYS A 47 -4.15 -24.33 -15.19
C LYS A 47 -4.55 -23.11 -14.37
N ILE A 48 -3.71 -22.07 -14.32
CA ILE A 48 -4.07 -20.82 -13.66
C ILE A 48 -5.19 -20.12 -14.45
N VAL A 49 -5.13 -20.13 -15.79
CA VAL A 49 -6.17 -19.58 -16.67
C VAL A 49 -7.50 -20.32 -16.48
N GLU A 50 -7.47 -21.66 -16.45
CA GLU A 50 -8.69 -22.47 -16.22
C GLU A 50 -9.34 -22.14 -14.87
N VAL A 51 -8.54 -22.01 -13.80
CA VAL A 51 -9.04 -21.61 -12.47
C VAL A 51 -9.60 -20.19 -12.48
N ALA A 52 -8.92 -19.24 -13.13
CA ALA A 52 -9.38 -17.86 -13.24
C ALA A 52 -10.73 -17.78 -13.98
N ASN A 53 -10.87 -18.53 -15.08
CA ASN A 53 -12.11 -18.60 -15.85
C ASN A 53 -13.25 -19.23 -15.03
N TYR A 54 -12.98 -20.34 -14.32
CA TYR A 54 -13.98 -20.98 -13.45
C TYR A 54 -14.47 -20.03 -12.35
N LEU A 55 -13.53 -19.29 -11.77
CA LEU A 55 -13.83 -18.30 -10.73
C LEU A 55 -14.33 -16.95 -11.30
N GLU A 56 -14.47 -16.79 -12.62
CA GLU A 56 -14.90 -15.57 -13.29
C GLU A 56 -14.13 -14.32 -12.81
N ILE A 57 -12.82 -14.47 -12.60
CA ILE A 57 -11.93 -13.38 -12.21
C ILE A 57 -10.78 -13.24 -13.20
N SER A 58 -10.18 -12.06 -13.29
CA SER A 58 -9.01 -11.86 -14.14
C SER A 58 -7.77 -12.59 -13.60
N LEU A 59 -6.85 -12.95 -14.49
CA LEU A 59 -5.53 -13.50 -14.11
C LEU A 59 -4.78 -12.54 -13.18
N ASP A 60 -4.85 -11.24 -13.44
CA ASP A 60 -4.21 -10.20 -12.62
C ASP A 60 -4.80 -10.18 -11.21
N GLU A 61 -6.11 -10.36 -11.08
CA GLU A 61 -6.77 -10.46 -9.78
C GLU A 61 -6.39 -11.74 -9.04
N LEU A 62 -6.40 -12.89 -9.73
CA LEU A 62 -6.06 -14.18 -9.15
C LEU A 62 -4.58 -14.23 -8.70
N THR A 63 -3.68 -13.66 -9.49
CA THR A 63 -2.24 -13.64 -9.21
C THR A 63 -1.80 -12.46 -8.35
N GLY A 64 -2.70 -11.53 -8.01
CA GLY A 64 -2.41 -10.31 -7.27
C GLY A 64 -1.72 -9.21 -8.08
N ARG A 65 -1.53 -9.39 -9.39
CA ARG A 65 -0.88 -8.40 -10.27
C ARG A 65 -1.70 -7.12 -10.41
N GLY A 66 -3.02 -7.23 -10.39
CA GLY A 66 -3.91 -6.07 -10.45
C GLY A 66 -3.71 -5.13 -9.26
N LYS A 67 -3.61 -5.70 -8.04
CA LYS A 67 -3.32 -4.93 -6.82
C LYS A 67 -1.92 -4.31 -6.84
N LYS A 68 -0.93 -5.01 -7.41
CA LYS A 68 0.42 -4.45 -7.58
C LYS A 68 0.39 -3.24 -8.51
N LYS A 69 -0.25 -3.33 -9.69
CA LYS A 69 -0.37 -2.21 -10.64
C LYS A 69 -1.08 -0.99 -10.03
N GLU A 70 -2.13 -1.21 -9.22
CA GLU A 70 -2.82 -0.14 -8.51
C GLU A 70 -1.91 0.52 -7.48
N THR A 71 -1.15 -0.27 -6.73
CA THR A 71 -0.20 0.26 -5.74
C THR A 71 0.98 0.98 -6.41
N ASP A 72 1.52 0.46 -7.50
CA ASP A 72 2.59 1.12 -8.27
C ASP A 72 2.10 2.47 -8.83
N ARG A 73 0.85 2.54 -9.31
CA ARG A 73 0.23 3.81 -9.70
C ARG A 73 0.10 4.76 -8.51
N LEU A 74 -0.38 4.26 -7.37
CA LEU A 74 -0.47 5.07 -6.14
C LEU A 74 0.90 5.64 -5.76
N VAL A 75 1.96 4.83 -5.78
CA VAL A 75 3.31 5.30 -5.42
C VAL A 75 3.79 6.39 -6.37
N ARG A 76 3.54 6.28 -7.67
CA ARG A 76 3.86 7.36 -8.63
C ARG A 76 3.11 8.65 -8.34
N GLU A 77 1.81 8.57 -8.08
CA GLU A 77 1.00 9.73 -7.70
C GLU A 77 1.49 10.36 -6.38
N LEU A 78 1.90 9.54 -5.39
CA LEU A 78 2.50 10.04 -4.15
C LEU A 78 3.84 10.75 -4.41
N CYS A 79 4.68 10.22 -5.30
CA CYS A 79 5.92 10.86 -5.72
C CYS A 79 5.67 12.22 -6.40
N GLU A 80 4.67 12.30 -7.27
CA GLU A 80 4.30 13.53 -7.97
C GLU A 80 3.77 14.58 -6.99
N ALA A 81 2.79 14.21 -6.16
CA ALA A 81 2.24 15.09 -5.13
C ALA A 81 3.31 15.57 -4.13
N THR A 82 4.32 14.75 -3.83
CA THR A 82 5.45 15.15 -2.98
C THR A 82 6.33 16.18 -3.69
N ARG A 83 6.68 15.98 -4.97
CA ARG A 83 7.47 16.95 -5.76
C ARG A 83 6.75 18.27 -5.93
N GLU A 84 5.44 18.24 -6.03
CA GLU A 84 4.59 19.44 -6.16
C GLU A 84 4.35 20.17 -4.81
N GLY A 85 4.77 19.55 -3.70
CA GLY A 85 4.57 20.08 -2.35
C GLY A 85 3.15 19.91 -1.79
N GLU A 86 2.31 19.08 -2.44
CA GLU A 86 0.97 18.76 -1.95
C GLU A 86 1.01 17.82 -0.75
N LEU A 87 2.00 16.92 -0.71
CA LEU A 87 2.24 16.01 0.41
C LEU A 87 3.54 16.40 1.13
N LEU A 88 3.48 16.43 2.46
CA LEU A 88 4.62 16.63 3.34
C LEU A 88 4.89 15.35 4.10
N TRP A 89 6.09 14.83 3.98
CA TRP A 89 6.54 13.70 4.77
C TRP A 89 7.23 14.17 6.04
N LEU A 90 6.81 13.62 7.16
CA LEU A 90 7.36 13.90 8.49
C LEU A 90 8.02 12.64 9.02
N PRO A 91 9.20 12.74 9.66
CA PRO A 91 9.80 11.59 10.30
C PRO A 91 8.93 11.13 11.46
N TYR A 92 8.80 9.82 11.63
CA TYR A 92 8.15 9.22 12.79
C TYR A 92 8.95 9.52 14.05
N GLY A 93 8.29 9.96 15.13
CA GLY A 93 8.94 10.37 16.36
C GLY A 93 8.03 10.23 17.58
N LYS A 94 8.25 11.02 18.64
CA LYS A 94 7.59 10.85 19.94
C LYS A 94 6.16 11.40 20.06
N LYS A 95 5.62 12.07 19.03
CA LYS A 95 4.26 12.67 19.06
C LYS A 95 3.60 12.51 17.71
N GLU A 96 3.02 11.34 17.51
CA GLU A 96 2.40 11.00 16.25
C GLU A 96 0.92 11.40 16.24
N PRO A 97 0.37 11.77 15.06
CA PRO A 97 -1.02 12.15 14.92
C PRO A 97 -1.98 10.94 14.85
N PHE A 98 -1.49 9.71 15.01
CA PHE A 98 -2.27 8.48 15.01
C PHE A 98 -1.92 7.62 16.23
N GLU A 99 -2.89 6.82 16.69
CA GLU A 99 -2.77 6.07 17.94
C GLU A 99 -2.08 4.72 17.82
N TYR A 100 -1.97 4.18 16.58
CA TYR A 100 -1.32 2.90 16.38
C TYR A 100 0.21 3.05 16.47
N PRO A 101 0.86 2.42 17.44
CA PRO A 101 2.32 2.48 17.54
C PRO A 101 2.94 1.62 16.42
N ILE A 102 3.73 2.25 15.54
CA ILE A 102 4.41 1.57 14.43
C ILE A 102 5.31 0.44 14.95
N GLU A 103 5.91 0.62 16.12
CA GLU A 103 6.77 -0.37 16.79
C GLU A 103 6.05 -1.68 17.11
N SER A 104 4.71 -1.69 17.13
CA SER A 104 3.94 -2.91 17.36
C SER A 104 3.71 -3.76 16.12
N LEU A 105 4.16 -3.31 14.94
CA LEU A 105 4.21 -4.16 13.75
C LEU A 105 5.17 -5.32 13.99
N GLU A 106 4.69 -6.55 13.76
CA GLU A 106 5.45 -7.77 14.05
C GLU A 106 6.81 -7.80 13.35
N GLU A 107 6.87 -7.24 12.13
CA GLU A 107 8.05 -7.19 11.31
C GLU A 107 9.18 -6.36 11.93
N LEU A 108 8.85 -5.40 12.81
CA LEU A 108 9.81 -4.42 13.35
C LEU A 108 10.41 -4.80 14.70
N GLN A 109 9.98 -5.90 15.31
CA GLN A 109 10.40 -6.27 16.66
C GLN A 109 11.90 -6.60 16.79
N GLN A 110 12.59 -6.89 15.69
CA GLN A 110 14.00 -7.28 15.65
C GLN A 110 14.82 -6.52 14.60
N ALA A 111 14.25 -5.48 13.99
CA ALA A 111 14.88 -4.73 12.91
C ALA A 111 15.31 -3.33 13.39
N GLU A 112 16.38 -2.80 12.79
CA GLU A 112 16.59 -1.36 12.76
C GLU A 112 15.67 -0.77 11.69
N TRP A 113 14.94 0.31 12.02
CA TRP A 113 13.99 0.89 11.10
C TRP A 113 13.92 2.41 11.16
N ARG A 114 13.54 2.99 10.04
CA ARG A 114 13.21 4.42 9.89
C ARG A 114 11.84 4.52 9.22
N CYS A 115 11.10 5.54 9.56
CA CYS A 115 9.74 5.71 9.06
C CYS A 115 9.44 7.18 8.80
N PHE A 116 8.73 7.43 7.70
CA PHE A 116 8.10 8.71 7.39
C PHE A 116 6.61 8.52 7.20
N TYR A 117 5.83 9.51 7.58
CA TYR A 117 4.40 9.54 7.32
C TYR A 117 3.97 10.86 6.69
N SER A 118 2.91 10.78 5.88
CA SER A 118 2.26 11.95 5.29
C SER A 118 0.77 11.88 5.55
N ARG A 119 0.17 12.98 6.00
CA ARG A 119 -1.27 13.07 6.23
C ARG A 119 -1.99 13.43 4.94
N TYR A 120 -3.06 12.67 4.64
CA TYR A 120 -3.99 13.00 3.56
C TYR A 120 -5.43 12.87 4.06
N LYS A 121 -6.15 14.00 4.16
CA LYS A 121 -7.48 14.06 4.78
C LYS A 121 -7.45 13.53 6.22
N GLU A 122 -8.22 12.46 6.50
CA GLU A 122 -8.26 11.80 7.81
C GLU A 122 -7.30 10.62 7.93
N GLY A 123 -6.67 10.22 6.82
CA GLY A 123 -5.76 9.08 6.76
C GLY A 123 -4.30 9.48 6.65
N PHE A 124 -3.45 8.45 6.58
CA PHE A 124 -2.00 8.62 6.46
C PHE A 124 -1.42 7.61 5.48
N PHE A 125 -0.41 8.07 4.74
CA PHE A 125 0.54 7.21 4.04
C PHE A 125 1.78 7.09 4.89
N ILE A 126 2.30 5.89 5.03
CA ILE A 126 3.45 5.58 5.87
C ILE A 126 4.45 4.81 5.01
N ILE A 127 5.66 5.33 4.87
CA ILE A 127 6.76 4.60 4.23
C ILE A 127 7.79 4.24 5.28
N LEU A 128 8.20 2.99 5.28
CA LEU A 128 9.05 2.40 6.28
C LEU A 128 10.21 1.68 5.61
N GLN A 129 11.42 1.94 6.09
CA GLN A 129 12.63 1.19 5.79
C GLN A 129 12.97 0.32 7.00
N GLU A 130 13.10 -0.97 6.80
CA GLU A 130 13.63 -1.91 7.79
C GLU A 130 14.97 -2.46 7.32
N VAL A 131 15.87 -2.71 8.26
CA VAL A 131 17.19 -3.30 8.00
C VAL A 131 17.33 -4.56 8.85
N VAL A 132 17.41 -5.70 8.18
CA VAL A 132 17.61 -7.01 8.82
C VAL A 132 18.82 -7.67 8.20
N GLU A 133 19.85 -7.98 8.99
CA GLU A 133 21.07 -8.65 8.52
C GLU A 133 21.69 -7.97 7.26
N GLU A 134 21.77 -6.64 7.27
CA GLU A 134 22.27 -5.79 6.17
C GLU A 134 21.35 -5.74 4.93
N LEU A 135 20.19 -6.39 4.96
CA LEU A 135 19.20 -6.28 3.91
C LEU A 135 18.22 -5.15 4.21
N GLU A 136 18.19 -4.14 3.34
CA GLU A 136 17.22 -3.05 3.40
C GLU A 136 15.94 -3.42 2.66
N THR A 137 14.80 -3.23 3.32
CA THR A 137 13.48 -3.47 2.72
C THR A 137 12.59 -2.24 2.92
N LEU A 138 11.95 -1.80 1.85
CA LEU A 138 10.98 -0.70 1.88
C LEU A 138 9.55 -1.23 1.87
N ARG A 139 8.71 -0.65 2.72
CA ARG A 139 7.28 -1.00 2.81
C ARG A 139 6.42 0.25 2.82
N LEU A 140 5.30 0.20 2.10
CA LEU A 140 4.27 1.22 2.14
C LEU A 140 3.07 0.70 2.92
N TYR A 141 2.57 1.52 3.84
CA TYR A 141 1.34 1.26 4.58
C TYR A 141 0.35 2.40 4.36
N ILE A 142 -0.93 2.06 4.40
CA ILE A 142 -2.04 3.02 4.38
C ILE A 142 -2.80 2.88 5.68
N LEU A 143 -2.97 4.00 6.37
CA LEU A 143 -3.77 4.12 7.57
C LEU A 143 -5.00 4.96 7.23
N ALA A 144 -6.17 4.36 7.21
CA ALA A 144 -7.40 5.02 6.73
C ALA A 144 -7.94 6.11 7.67
N ASN A 145 -7.61 6.01 8.96
CA ASN A 145 -7.96 7.00 9.98
C ASN A 145 -6.99 6.88 11.17
N PRO A 146 -6.89 7.89 12.07
CA PRO A 146 -5.92 7.90 13.17
C PRO A 146 -5.99 6.72 14.15
N TYR A 147 -7.14 6.03 14.22
CA TYR A 147 -7.41 4.92 15.15
C TYR A 147 -7.29 3.54 14.49
N GLY A 148 -7.00 3.51 13.20
CA GLY A 148 -6.94 2.28 12.41
C GLY A 148 -5.63 1.52 12.55
N ILE A 149 -5.58 0.35 11.94
CA ILE A 149 -4.37 -0.47 11.81
C ILE A 149 -3.73 -0.18 10.45
N PRO A 150 -2.41 0.03 10.36
CA PRO A 150 -1.72 0.21 9.09
C PRO A 150 -1.88 -1.02 8.17
N ILE A 151 -2.33 -0.79 6.95
CA ILE A 151 -2.54 -1.84 5.96
C ILE A 151 -1.36 -1.85 4.99
N PRO A 152 -0.57 -2.92 4.90
CA PRO A 152 0.58 -2.99 4.01
C PRO A 152 0.15 -3.01 2.54
N ARG A 153 0.96 -2.40 1.68
CA ARG A 153 0.82 -2.39 0.23
C ARG A 153 2.11 -2.83 -0.43
N LYS A 154 2.01 -3.78 -1.36
CA LYS A 154 3.16 -4.23 -2.16
C LYS A 154 3.24 -3.38 -3.42
N ALA A 155 4.35 -2.68 -3.59
CA ALA A 155 4.70 -1.92 -4.78
C ALA A 155 6.03 -2.41 -5.36
N ASP A 156 6.40 -1.84 -6.49
CA ASP A 156 7.71 -2.06 -7.08
C ASP A 156 8.82 -1.44 -6.22
N GLU A 157 9.96 -2.11 -6.08
CA GLU A 157 11.06 -1.65 -5.23
C GLU A 157 11.67 -0.34 -5.73
N GLU A 158 11.80 -0.15 -7.05
CA GLU A 158 12.32 1.10 -7.62
C GLU A 158 11.37 2.27 -7.35
N GLU A 159 10.05 2.05 -7.48
CA GLU A 159 9.02 3.03 -7.17
C GLU A 159 9.02 3.41 -5.67
N LEU A 160 9.14 2.41 -4.79
CA LEU A 160 9.25 2.65 -3.34
C LEU A 160 10.53 3.40 -2.97
N LEU A 161 11.65 3.06 -3.60
CA LEU A 161 12.91 3.77 -3.38
C LEU A 161 12.84 5.23 -3.83
N ALA A 162 12.17 5.51 -4.95
CA ALA A 162 11.95 6.87 -5.41
C ALA A 162 11.11 7.67 -4.39
N LEU A 163 10.04 7.08 -3.84
CA LEU A 163 9.22 7.72 -2.82
C LEU A 163 9.98 7.93 -1.51
N TRP A 164 10.77 6.93 -1.08
CA TRP A 164 11.62 7.02 0.10
C TRP A 164 12.60 8.19 0.02
N ASN A 165 13.31 8.29 -1.10
CA ASN A 165 14.28 9.36 -1.31
C ASN A 165 13.63 10.75 -1.28
N LEU A 166 12.41 10.89 -1.80
CA LEU A 166 11.65 12.13 -1.71
C LEU A 166 11.22 12.43 -0.27
N ALA A 167 10.79 11.42 0.49
CA ALA A 167 10.40 11.57 1.88
C ALA A 167 11.60 11.95 2.78
N ASP A 168 12.76 11.34 2.56
CA ASP A 168 13.99 11.55 3.35
C ASP A 168 14.68 12.89 3.00
N SER A 169 14.63 13.34 1.75
CA SER A 169 15.24 14.61 1.34
C SER A 169 14.45 15.85 1.75
N GLY A 170 13.20 15.69 2.18
CA GLY A 170 12.29 16.80 2.44
C GLY A 170 11.75 17.46 1.16
N LEU A 171 10.99 18.54 1.33
CA LEU A 171 10.44 19.28 0.20
C LEU A 171 11.54 19.98 -0.61
N PRO A 172 11.49 19.94 -1.95
CA PRO A 172 12.32 20.82 -2.77
C PRO A 172 12.07 22.30 -2.41
N PRO A 173 13.07 23.19 -2.48
CA PRO A 173 12.91 24.60 -2.16
C PRO A 173 11.78 25.31 -2.91
N GLU A 174 11.54 24.93 -4.15
CA GLU A 174 10.43 25.44 -4.97
C GLU A 174 9.06 24.99 -4.44
N ALA A 175 8.96 23.76 -3.97
CA ALA A 175 7.74 23.23 -3.37
C ALA A 175 7.47 23.85 -1.99
N GLU A 176 8.51 24.12 -1.19
CA GLU A 176 8.38 24.87 0.07
C GLU A 176 7.86 26.30 -0.18
N MET A 177 8.41 26.98 -1.19
CA MET A 177 7.99 28.34 -1.54
C MET A 177 6.55 28.39 -2.05
N LYS A 178 6.15 27.43 -2.91
CA LYS A 178 4.76 27.28 -3.40
C LYS A 178 3.80 27.02 -2.23
N ARG A 179 4.19 26.20 -1.28
CA ARG A 179 3.38 25.87 -0.09
C ARG A 179 3.25 27.07 0.86
N ALA A 180 4.33 27.82 1.08
CA ALA A 180 4.29 29.04 1.86
C ALA A 180 3.36 30.08 1.22
N GLN A 181 3.40 30.24 -0.10
CA GLN A 181 2.52 31.12 -0.85
C GLN A 181 1.04 30.70 -0.72
N ALA A 182 0.74 29.40 -0.88
CA ALA A 182 -0.61 28.89 -0.72
C ALA A 182 -1.16 29.12 0.70
N LEU A 183 -0.32 28.96 1.72
CA LEU A 183 -0.70 29.23 3.12
C LEU A 183 -1.04 30.71 3.34
N ILE A 184 -0.26 31.63 2.75
CA ILE A 184 -0.52 33.07 2.80
C ILE A 184 -1.86 33.39 2.14
N GLU A 185 -2.12 32.86 0.95
CA GLU A 185 -3.36 33.08 0.23
C GLU A 185 -4.59 32.53 0.98
N GLN A 186 -4.44 31.34 1.60
CA GLN A 186 -5.48 30.76 2.44
C GLN A 186 -5.78 31.65 3.65
N PHE A 187 -4.74 32.12 4.35
CA PHE A 187 -4.88 33.00 5.52
C PHE A 187 -5.58 34.31 5.16
N ILE A 188 -5.21 34.95 4.03
CA ILE A 188 -5.85 36.17 3.55
C ILE A 188 -7.32 35.93 3.23
N ARG A 189 -7.63 34.80 2.56
CA ARG A 189 -9.00 34.42 2.20
C ARG A 189 -9.89 34.20 3.43
N GLU A 190 -9.38 33.51 4.44
CA GLU A 190 -10.10 33.26 5.69
C GLU A 190 -10.39 34.55 6.44
N ARG A 191 -9.45 35.48 6.54
CA ARG A 191 -9.66 36.77 7.17
C ARG A 191 -10.56 37.73 6.37
N GLY A 192 -10.48 37.71 5.05
CA GLY A 192 -11.34 38.52 4.18
C GLY A 192 -12.80 38.10 4.19
N VAL A 193 -13.10 36.87 4.60
CA VAL A 193 -14.49 36.39 4.80
C VAL A 193 -15.07 36.91 6.12
N GLU A 194 -14.25 37.12 7.15
CA GLU A 194 -14.71 37.71 8.43
C GLU A 194 -15.12 39.18 8.27
N GLU A 195 -14.43 39.97 7.47
CA GLU A 195 -14.79 41.36 7.19
C GLU A 195 -16.13 41.52 6.46
N LYS A 196 -16.52 40.54 5.64
CA LYS A 196 -17.81 40.55 4.90
C LYS A 196 -19.01 40.04 5.71
N LYS A 197 -18.81 39.46 6.88
CA LYS A 197 -19.89 39.01 7.78
C LYS A 197 -20.32 40.05 8.82
N ILE A 198 -19.64 41.19 8.90
CA ILE A 198 -19.89 42.26 9.90
C ILE A 198 -20.59 43.48 9.27
N LEU A 199 -20.87 43.47 7.98
CA LEU A 199 -21.68 44.45 7.25
C LEU A 199 -23.02 43.86 6.86
#